data_151f2400366ff3f7d449f5dc100320d8
#
_entry.id   151f2400366ff3f7d449f5dc100320d8
#
_cell.length_a   1.000
_cell.length_b   1.000
_cell.length_c   1.000
_cell.angle_alpha   90.00
_cell.angle_beta   90.00
_cell.angle_gamma   90.00
#
_symmetry.space_group_name_H-M   'P 1'
#
loop_
_entity.id
_entity.type
_entity.pdbx_description
1 polymer ?
#
loop_
_entity_poly.entity_id
_entity_poly.type
_entity_poly.pdbx_seq_one_letter_code
_entity_poly.pdbx_strand_id
1 'polypeptide(L)' 'MDSILSVLATIAIIFGVVMLFNFMIFIHE' A
#
# COMPACT_ATOMS: atom_id res chain seq x y z
N MET A 1 11.91 -7.26 18.71
CA MET A 1 11.22 -6.69 17.55
C MET A 1 10.37 -7.72 16.86
N ASP A 2 9.11 -7.40 16.69
CA ASP A 2 8.17 -8.34 16.09
C ASP A 2 8.27 -8.36 14.58
N SER A 3 8.76 -9.46 14.03
CA SER A 3 8.83 -9.59 12.59
C SER A 3 7.43 -9.62 11.96
N ILE A 4 6.43 -10.08 12.70
CA ILE A 4 5.05 -10.09 12.23
C ILE A 4 4.55 -8.67 12.05
N LEU A 5 4.80 -7.79 13.03
CA LEU A 5 4.41 -6.39 12.92
C LEU A 5 5.11 -5.70 11.77
N SER A 6 6.38 -6.03 11.57
CA SER A 6 7.16 -5.45 10.48
C SER A 6 6.61 -5.88 9.13
N VAL A 7 6.26 -7.14 8.98
CA VAL A 7 5.67 -7.67 7.75
C VAL A 7 4.32 -7.03 7.47
N LEU A 8 3.49 -6.92 8.49
CA LEU A 8 2.18 -6.31 8.34
C LEU A 8 2.29 -4.85 7.92
N ALA A 9 3.22 -4.11 8.52
CA ALA A 9 3.45 -2.71 8.17
C ALA A 9 3.89 -2.58 6.72
N THR A 10 4.79 -3.44 6.28
CA THR A 10 5.28 -3.41 4.90
C THR A 10 4.15 -3.68 3.91
N ILE A 11 3.33 -4.68 4.19
CA ILE A 11 2.19 -5.01 3.34
C ILE A 11 1.22 -3.84 3.27
N ALA A 12 0.95 -3.20 4.41
CA ALA A 12 0.04 -2.07 4.45
C ALA A 12 0.54 -0.90 3.61
N ILE A 13 1.84 -0.62 3.68
CA ILE A 13 2.43 0.46 2.91
C ILE A 13 2.34 0.17 1.42
N ILE A 14 2.71 -1.04 1.01
CA ILE A 14 2.65 -1.43 -0.39
C ILE A 14 1.23 -1.37 -0.91
N PHE A 15 0.30 -1.87 -0.12
CA PHE A 15 -1.12 -1.84 -0.49
C PHE A 15 -1.62 -0.42 -0.68
N GLY A 16 -1.24 0.47 0.23
CA GLY A 16 -1.63 1.88 0.16
C GLY A 16 -1.09 2.56 -1.09
N VAL A 17 0.18 2.32 -1.40
CA VAL A 17 0.80 2.93 -2.58
C VAL A 17 0.14 2.43 -3.87
N VAL A 18 -0.09 1.13 -3.96
CA VAL A 18 -0.74 0.54 -5.13
C VAL A 18 -2.15 1.10 -5.31
N MET A 19 -2.88 1.22 -4.21
CA MET A 19 -4.23 1.76 -4.27
C MET A 19 -4.24 3.21 -4.72
N LEU A 20 -3.29 4.00 -4.25
CA LEU A 20 -3.17 5.39 -4.67
C LEU A 20 -2.92 5.50 -6.17
N PHE A 21 -2.01 4.68 -6.69
CA PHE A 21 -1.70 4.68 -8.11
C PHE A 21 -2.91 4.27 -8.95
N ASN A 22 -3.60 3.22 -8.53
CA ASN A 22 -4.79 2.75 -9.23
C ASN A 22 -5.89 3.80 -9.21
N PHE A 23 -6.07 4.46 -8.08
CA PHE A 23 -7.06 5.51 -7.94
C PHE A 23 -6.77 6.67 -8.87
N MET A 24 -5.50 7.06 -8.93
CA MET A 24 -5.07 8.16 -9.79
C MET A 24 -5.33 7.83 -11.26
N ILE A 25 -5.00 6.63 -11.68
CA ILE A 25 -5.23 6.20 -13.07
C ILE A 25 -6.72 6.18 -13.38
N PHE A 26 -7.54 5.74 -12.44
CA PHE A 26 -8.97 5.63 -12.64
C PHE A 26 -9.64 6.99 -12.78
N ILE A 27 -9.23 7.97 -11.97
CA ILE A 27 -9.84 9.29 -11.95
C ILE A 27 -9.22 10.23 -12.97
N HIS A 28 -7.93 10.07 -13.20
CA HIS A 28 -7.20 10.95 -14.11
C HIS A 28 -7.47 10.55 -15.56
N GLU A 29 -8.47 11.11 -16.12
CA GLU A 29 -8.77 10.89 -17.52
C GLU A 29 -7.88 11.69 -18.44
#